data_2cba6da795142b1f4eca870e22bf2423
#
_entry.id   2cba6da795142b1f4eca870e22bf2423
#
_cell.length_a   1.000
_cell.length_b   1.000
_cell.length_c   1.000
_cell.angle_alpha   90.00
_cell.angle_beta   90.00
_cell.angle_gamma   90.00
#
_symmetry.space_group_name_H-M   'P 1'
#
loop_
_entity.id
_entity.type
_entity.pdbx_description
1 polymer ?
#
loop_
_entity_poly.entity_id
_entity_poly.type
_entity_poly.pdbx_seq_one_letter_code
_entity_poly.pdbx_strand_id
1 'polypeptide(L)'
;AGGGYKSFYEGRGNAMFLGKTLMVSAIAAGNNTGESTFTVADYIALQGGIAGDDGVYTIKLSNLGFMGNLLFPPNDTYRLRNHMGSLNLTYNQEKRVKINVGGLFSQGDNASESSMLRQLISAQGGASPYFSRESSESRNIGGVALFGLTLNPTDEWLISYSGSGDLSRTYKHERTDDEVGGATVT
;
A
#
# COMPACT_ATOMS: atom_id res chain seq x y z
N ALA A 1 4.12 12.68 15.65
CA ALA A 1 3.07 13.49 15.04
C ALA A 1 3.64 14.86 14.69
N GLY A 2 3.44 15.31 13.46
CA GLY A 2 3.89 16.61 12.96
C GLY A 2 2.73 17.35 12.30
N GLY A 3 2.71 18.66 12.38
CA GLY A 3 1.80 19.54 11.67
C GLY A 3 2.57 20.66 11.00
N GLY A 4 2.24 20.98 9.77
CA GLY A 4 2.92 21.99 8.98
C GLY A 4 2.00 23.09 8.47
N TYR A 5 2.60 24.14 7.90
CA TYR A 5 1.89 25.19 7.21
C TYR A 5 1.11 24.61 6.00
N LYS A 6 -0.10 25.03 5.76
CA LYS A 6 -1.06 24.51 4.74
C LYS A 6 -1.69 23.15 5.08
N SER A 7 -1.91 22.85 6.37
CA SER A 7 -2.62 21.66 6.82
C SER A 7 -1.93 20.34 6.47
N PHE A 8 -0.60 20.32 6.40
CA PHE A 8 0.14 19.07 6.35
C PHE A 8 0.06 18.36 7.69
N TYR A 9 -0.15 17.06 7.63
CA TYR A 9 -0.15 16.23 8.81
C TYR A 9 0.59 14.92 8.54
N GLU A 10 1.18 14.40 9.60
CA GLU A 10 1.75 13.08 9.68
C GLU A 10 1.51 12.53 11.09
N GLY A 11 1.07 11.31 11.17
CA GLY A 11 0.85 10.61 12.43
C GLY A 11 1.09 9.11 12.27
N ARG A 12 1.81 8.53 13.22
CA ARG A 12 2.02 7.10 13.32
C ARG A 12 1.91 6.68 14.79
N GLY A 13 1.20 5.60 15.04
CA GLY A 13 1.08 4.97 16.34
C GLY A 13 1.17 3.47 16.21
N ASN A 14 1.78 2.83 17.19
CA ASN A 14 1.79 1.39 17.34
C ASN A 14 1.47 1.01 18.79
N ALA A 15 0.80 -0.12 18.93
CA ALA A 15 0.52 -0.72 20.21
C ALA A 15 0.82 -2.22 20.13
N MET A 16 1.42 -2.74 21.19
CA MET A 16 1.76 -4.15 21.26
C MET A 16 1.45 -4.70 22.65
N PHE A 17 0.77 -5.83 22.70
CA PHE A 17 0.57 -6.63 23.89
C PHE A 17 1.30 -7.97 23.72
N LEU A 18 2.19 -8.28 24.66
CA LEU A 18 3.01 -9.49 24.67
C LEU A 18 2.66 -10.33 25.90
N GLY A 19 1.73 -11.27 25.72
CA GLY A 19 1.41 -12.29 26.72
C GLY A 19 2.14 -13.60 26.44
N LYS A 20 2.09 -14.53 27.36
CA LYS A 20 2.71 -15.87 27.20
C LYS A 20 2.08 -16.67 26.07
N THR A 21 0.76 -16.54 25.91
CA THR A 21 -0.04 -17.33 24.99
C THR A 21 -0.62 -16.47 23.88
N LEU A 22 -0.86 -15.19 24.13
CA LEU A 22 -1.48 -14.25 23.21
C LEU A 22 -0.58 -13.06 22.99
N MET A 23 -0.28 -12.77 21.74
CA MET A 23 0.38 -11.54 21.29
C MET A 23 -0.57 -10.79 20.37
N VAL A 24 -0.69 -9.49 20.57
CA VAL A 24 -1.48 -8.61 19.72
C VAL A 24 -0.63 -7.41 19.35
N SER A 25 -0.58 -7.06 18.09
CA SER A 25 0.04 -5.82 17.62
C SER A 25 -0.91 -5.05 16.72
N ALA A 26 -0.92 -3.75 16.87
CA ALA A 26 -1.68 -2.84 16.03
C ALA A 26 -0.81 -1.67 15.61
N ILE A 27 -0.94 -1.26 14.35
CA ILE A 27 -0.27 -0.10 13.78
C ILE A 27 -1.33 0.75 13.10
N ALA A 28 -1.26 2.06 13.29
CA ALA A 28 -2.04 3.02 12.54
C ALA A 28 -1.12 4.15 12.09
N ALA A 29 -1.23 4.55 10.83
CA ALA A 29 -0.46 5.65 10.28
C ALA A 29 -1.28 6.42 9.25
N GLY A 30 -1.00 7.72 9.13
CA GLY A 30 -1.59 8.56 8.11
C GLY A 30 -0.78 9.81 7.89
N ASN A 31 -0.69 10.23 6.65
CA ASN A 31 -0.07 11.49 6.26
C ASN A 31 -0.71 12.06 5.00
N ASN A 32 -0.38 13.33 4.72
CA ASN A 32 -0.62 13.99 3.45
C ASN A 32 0.63 14.75 2.97
N THR A 33 1.81 14.28 3.33
CA THR A 33 3.11 14.89 3.04
C THR A 33 3.76 14.35 1.76
N GLY A 34 3.15 13.35 1.13
CA GLY A 34 3.71 12.68 -0.06
C GLY A 34 4.61 11.49 0.28
N GLU A 35 4.78 11.18 1.56
CA GLU A 35 5.59 10.04 1.98
C GLU A 35 4.76 8.75 2.09
N SER A 36 5.39 7.62 1.83
CA SER A 36 4.75 6.33 2.06
C SER A 36 4.56 6.08 3.56
N THR A 37 3.33 5.81 3.98
CA THR A 37 3.01 5.47 5.38
C THR A 37 3.34 4.03 5.73
N PHE A 38 3.61 3.19 4.73
CA PHE A 38 3.82 1.77 4.87
C PHE A 38 5.17 1.37 4.30
N THR A 39 5.94 0.63 5.07
CA THR A 39 7.28 0.17 4.68
C THR A 39 7.29 -1.35 4.51
N VAL A 40 8.31 -1.87 3.83
CA VAL A 40 8.56 -3.32 3.75
C VAL A 40 8.72 -3.93 5.15
N ALA A 41 9.30 -3.20 6.09
CA ALA A 41 9.43 -3.64 7.48
C ALA A 41 8.06 -3.79 8.17
N ASP A 42 7.13 -2.87 7.90
CA ASP A 42 5.76 -2.97 8.42
C ASP A 42 5.02 -4.19 7.85
N TYR A 43 5.26 -4.51 6.57
CA TYR A 43 4.72 -5.71 5.94
C TYR A 43 5.26 -7.00 6.57
N ILE A 44 6.57 -7.06 6.81
CA ILE A 44 7.20 -8.19 7.50
C ILE A 44 6.64 -8.33 8.93
N ALA A 45 6.50 -7.22 9.64
CA ALA A 45 5.91 -7.21 10.98
C ALA A 45 4.44 -7.68 10.98
N LEU A 46 3.67 -7.31 9.95
CA LEU A 46 2.28 -7.76 9.77
C LEU A 46 2.20 -9.29 9.57
N GLN A 47 3.13 -9.87 8.85
CA GLN A 47 3.18 -11.32 8.64
C GLN A 47 3.59 -12.10 9.90
N GLY A 48 3.72 -11.44 11.04
CA GLY A 48 4.06 -12.06 12.32
C GLY A 48 5.55 -12.27 12.52
N GLY A 49 6.37 -11.49 11.78
CA GLY A 49 7.83 -11.66 11.81
C GLY A 49 8.13 -13.14 11.58
N ILE A 50 7.74 -13.70 10.44
CA ILE A 50 7.98 -15.12 10.16
C ILE A 50 9.50 -15.33 10.08
N ALA A 51 10.08 -15.49 11.26
CA ALA A 51 11.27 -16.32 11.36
C ALA A 51 10.77 -17.74 11.04
N GLY A 52 11.00 -18.22 9.84
CA GLY A 52 11.03 -19.65 9.63
C GLY A 52 12.01 -20.22 10.68
N ASP A 53 11.82 -21.44 11.09
CA ASP A 53 12.70 -22.13 12.03
C ASP A 53 14.20 -22.06 11.60
N ASP A 54 14.44 -21.69 10.34
CA ASP A 54 15.74 -21.59 9.68
C ASP A 54 16.25 -20.15 9.51
N GLY A 55 15.57 -19.14 10.07
CA GLY A 55 15.96 -17.73 9.92
C GLY A 55 15.77 -17.15 8.51
N VAL A 56 15.16 -17.89 7.59
CA VAL A 56 14.91 -17.46 6.21
C VAL A 56 13.52 -16.82 6.12
N TYR A 57 13.48 -15.53 5.80
CA TYR A 57 12.25 -14.81 5.54
C TYR A 57 11.78 -15.09 4.10
N THR A 58 10.75 -15.91 3.94
CA THR A 58 10.11 -16.08 2.64
C THR A 58 8.97 -15.08 2.50
N ILE A 59 9.20 -13.99 1.79
CA ILE A 59 8.16 -13.03 1.44
C ILE A 59 7.41 -13.61 0.24
N LYS A 60 6.19 -14.09 0.45
CA LYS A 60 5.30 -14.44 -0.65
C LYS A 60 4.75 -13.14 -1.25
N LEU A 61 5.38 -12.69 -2.32
CA LEU A 61 5.01 -11.49 -3.08
C LEU A 61 3.76 -11.70 -3.97
N SER A 62 3.01 -12.76 -3.78
CA SER A 62 1.85 -13.12 -4.62
C SER A 62 0.69 -12.11 -4.59
N ASN A 63 0.67 -11.20 -3.61
CA ASN A 63 -0.40 -10.20 -3.45
C ASN A 63 0.11 -8.78 -3.72
N LEU A 64 1.10 -8.63 -4.61
CA LEU A 64 1.75 -7.34 -4.89
C LEU A 64 0.85 -6.30 -5.58
N GLY A 65 -0.28 -6.70 -6.17
CA GLY A 65 -1.12 -5.75 -6.90
C GLY A 65 -1.54 -4.53 -6.06
N PHE A 66 -2.21 -4.76 -4.95
CA PHE A 66 -2.61 -3.71 -4.01
C PHE A 66 -1.42 -3.18 -3.19
N MET A 67 -0.58 -4.09 -2.67
CA MET A 67 0.58 -3.75 -1.86
C MET A 67 1.67 -3.02 -2.66
N GLY A 68 1.80 -3.31 -3.96
CA GLY A 68 2.75 -2.62 -4.84
C GLY A 68 2.48 -1.13 -4.92
N ASN A 69 1.23 -0.73 -5.12
CA ASN A 69 0.85 0.68 -5.14
C ASN A 69 1.01 1.38 -3.78
N LEU A 70 0.93 0.63 -2.70
CA LEU A 70 1.12 1.15 -1.34
C LEU A 70 2.60 1.36 -1.00
N LEU A 71 3.46 0.43 -1.39
CA LEU A 71 4.90 0.47 -1.13
C LEU A 71 5.66 1.37 -2.11
N PHE A 72 5.19 1.46 -3.35
CA PHE A 72 5.85 2.17 -4.44
C PHE A 72 4.85 3.10 -5.14
N PRO A 73 4.53 4.25 -4.53
CA PRO A 73 3.65 5.23 -5.18
C PRO A 73 4.30 5.74 -6.48
N PRO A 74 3.49 6.11 -7.50
CA PRO A 74 4.00 6.69 -8.73
C PRO A 74 4.83 7.96 -8.47
N ASN A 75 5.94 8.12 -9.19
CA ASN A 75 6.88 9.24 -8.99
C ASN A 75 6.31 10.63 -9.37
N ASP A 76 5.25 10.66 -10.17
CA ASP A 76 4.66 11.92 -10.68
C ASP A 76 3.52 12.46 -9.81
N THR A 77 3.42 11.98 -8.58
CA THR A 77 2.36 12.36 -7.66
C THR A 77 2.72 13.63 -6.91
N TYR A 78 1.98 14.75 -7.13
CA TYR A 78 2.15 16.00 -6.41
C TYR A 78 1.32 16.09 -5.13
N ARG A 79 0.31 15.23 -4.99
CA ARG A 79 -0.54 15.14 -3.80
C ARG A 79 -0.77 13.67 -3.46
N LEU A 80 -0.29 13.28 -2.31
CA LEU A 80 -0.47 11.93 -1.77
C LEU A 80 -1.03 12.04 -0.36
N ARG A 81 -2.18 11.43 -0.15
CA ARG A 81 -2.76 11.29 1.18
C ARG A 81 -2.94 9.80 1.44
N ASN A 82 -2.34 9.31 2.50
CA ASN A 82 -2.39 7.91 2.87
C ASN A 82 -2.87 7.73 4.30
N HIS A 83 -3.74 6.76 4.49
CA HIS A 83 -4.16 6.25 5.79
C HIS A 83 -4.04 4.73 5.78
N MET A 84 -3.50 4.18 6.84
CA MET A 84 -3.41 2.74 7.00
C MET A 84 -3.66 2.32 8.43
N GLY A 85 -4.16 1.10 8.57
CA GLY A 85 -4.27 0.42 9.85
C GLY A 85 -3.95 -1.05 9.68
N SER A 86 -3.22 -1.63 10.62
CA SER A 86 -2.96 -3.06 10.66
C SER A 86 -3.19 -3.62 12.05
N LEU A 87 -3.65 -4.86 12.08
CA LEU A 87 -3.83 -5.64 13.30
C LEU A 87 -3.26 -7.02 13.07
N ASN A 88 -2.47 -7.50 14.02
CA ASN A 88 -1.99 -8.86 14.04
C ASN A 88 -2.26 -9.47 15.41
N LEU A 89 -2.73 -10.72 15.40
CA LEU A 89 -3.00 -11.52 16.58
C LEU A 89 -2.30 -12.87 16.40
N THR A 90 -1.48 -13.23 17.36
CA THR A 90 -0.84 -14.54 17.45
C THR A 90 -1.24 -15.21 18.74
N TYR A 91 -1.87 -16.36 18.63
CA TYR A 91 -2.15 -17.25 19.74
C TYR A 91 -1.22 -18.45 19.67
N ASN A 92 -0.51 -18.75 20.73
CA ASN A 92 0.43 -19.86 20.81
C ASN A 92 0.29 -20.58 22.14
N GLN A 93 -0.25 -21.80 22.11
CA GLN A 93 -0.44 -22.62 23.28
C GLN A 93 0.55 -23.79 23.28
N GLU A 94 1.53 -23.75 24.20
CA GLU A 94 2.45 -24.83 24.56
C GLU A 94 3.07 -25.58 23.34
N LYS A 95 3.37 -24.88 22.27
CA LYS A 95 3.85 -25.44 20.99
C LYS A 95 2.88 -26.39 20.27
N ARG A 96 1.69 -26.64 20.83
CA ARG A 96 0.68 -27.54 20.25
C ARG A 96 -0.24 -26.87 19.25
N VAL A 97 -0.60 -25.61 19.54
CA VAL A 97 -1.50 -24.84 18.70
C VAL A 97 -0.91 -23.44 18.50
N LYS A 98 -0.71 -23.06 17.25
CA LYS A 98 -0.36 -21.69 16.87
C LYS A 98 -1.38 -21.18 15.85
N ILE A 99 -2.00 -20.05 16.18
CA ILE A 99 -2.94 -19.36 15.32
C ILE A 99 -2.41 -17.96 15.08
N ASN A 100 -2.29 -17.57 13.81
CA ASN A 100 -1.97 -16.21 13.41
C ASN A 100 -3.12 -15.64 12.61
N VAL A 101 -3.59 -14.48 12.99
CA VAL A 101 -4.60 -13.72 12.23
C VAL A 101 -4.06 -12.32 12.04
N GLY A 102 -3.93 -11.90 10.80
CA GLY A 102 -3.44 -10.57 10.46
C GLY A 102 -4.38 -9.86 9.50
N GLY A 103 -4.44 -8.56 9.60
CA GLY A 103 -5.16 -7.72 8.66
C GLY A 103 -4.51 -6.37 8.48
N LEU A 104 -4.57 -5.88 7.25
CA LEU A 104 -4.14 -4.55 6.86
C LEU A 104 -5.27 -3.90 6.06
N PHE A 105 -5.55 -2.65 6.39
CA PHE A 105 -6.42 -1.78 5.63
C PHE A 105 -5.64 -0.55 5.21
N SER A 106 -5.84 -0.08 3.99
CA SER A 106 -5.25 1.17 3.51
C SER A 106 -6.21 1.92 2.61
N GLN A 107 -6.13 3.24 2.70
CA GLN A 107 -6.76 4.19 1.80
C GLN A 107 -5.71 5.20 1.34
N GLY A 108 -5.59 5.40 0.03
CA GLY A 108 -4.72 6.39 -0.57
C GLY A 108 -5.48 7.27 -1.57
N ASP A 109 -5.30 8.57 -1.49
CA ASP A 109 -5.74 9.54 -2.48
C ASP A 109 -4.49 10.11 -3.16
N ASN A 110 -4.38 9.93 -4.47
CA ASN A 110 -3.26 10.38 -5.28
C ASN A 110 -3.76 11.37 -6.33
N ALA A 111 -3.01 12.44 -6.54
CA ALA A 111 -3.22 13.33 -7.66
C ALA A 111 -1.90 13.57 -8.39
N SER A 112 -1.89 13.37 -9.69
CA SER A 112 -0.75 13.59 -10.56
C SER A 112 -1.13 14.52 -11.70
N GLU A 113 -0.16 15.29 -12.14
CA GLU A 113 -0.29 16.17 -13.29
C GLU A 113 0.95 16.02 -14.15
N SER A 114 0.76 15.75 -15.43
CA SER A 114 1.81 15.77 -16.41
C SER A 114 1.52 16.78 -17.51
N SER A 115 2.54 17.45 -18.00
CA SER A 115 2.42 18.35 -19.13
C SER A 115 3.47 18.01 -20.17
N MET A 116 3.07 18.05 -21.44
CA MET A 116 3.93 17.75 -22.56
C MET A 116 3.81 18.83 -23.61
N LEU A 117 4.95 19.37 -24.01
CA LEU A 117 5.06 20.28 -25.15
C LEU A 117 5.74 19.55 -26.31
N ARG A 118 5.08 19.49 -27.44
CA ARG A 118 5.61 18.95 -28.70
C ARG A 118 5.48 19.97 -29.79
N GLN A 119 6.33 19.85 -30.81
CA GLN A 119 6.23 20.62 -32.04
C GLN A 119 5.75 19.68 -33.14
N LEU A 120 4.57 19.95 -33.67
CA LEU A 120 4.02 19.22 -34.79
C LEU A 120 4.57 19.85 -36.08
N ILE A 121 5.34 19.08 -36.82
CA ILE A 121 5.90 19.51 -38.12
C ILE A 121 5.01 18.96 -39.22
N SER A 122 4.38 19.84 -39.99
CA SER A 122 3.59 19.41 -41.16
C SER A 122 4.47 19.03 -42.32
N ALA A 123 4.00 18.15 -43.21
CA ALA A 123 4.68 17.75 -44.43
C ALA A 123 4.97 18.92 -45.35
N GLN A 124 4.30 20.05 -45.18
CA GLN A 124 4.46 21.30 -45.98
C GLN A 124 5.43 22.29 -45.31
N GLY A 125 6.16 21.88 -44.25
CA GLY A 125 7.18 22.68 -43.60
C GLY A 125 6.66 23.66 -42.52
N GLY A 126 5.37 23.63 -42.18
CA GLY A 126 4.81 24.39 -41.06
C GLY A 126 5.08 23.70 -39.75
N ALA A 127 5.42 24.46 -38.71
CA ALA A 127 5.55 23.94 -37.34
C ALA A 127 4.47 24.57 -36.44
N SER A 128 3.67 23.74 -35.76
CA SER A 128 2.65 24.15 -34.79
C SER A 128 2.97 23.60 -33.42
N PRO A 129 2.95 24.42 -32.37
CA PRO A 129 3.10 23.90 -31.00
C PRO A 129 1.87 23.05 -30.64
N TYR A 130 2.12 21.92 -30.03
CA TYR A 130 1.13 21.05 -29.40
C TYR A 130 1.42 20.98 -27.92
N PHE A 131 0.50 21.40 -27.11
CA PHE A 131 0.56 21.30 -25.67
C PHE A 131 -0.51 20.34 -25.18
N SER A 132 -0.11 19.38 -24.36
CA SER A 132 -1.01 18.43 -23.70
C SER A 132 -0.80 18.48 -22.21
N ARG A 133 -1.88 18.60 -21.46
CA ARG A 133 -1.89 18.55 -20.01
C ARG A 133 -2.84 17.44 -19.57
N GLU A 134 -2.27 16.48 -18.87
CA GLU A 134 -3.00 15.36 -18.29
C GLU A 134 -3.05 15.52 -16.78
N SER A 135 -4.24 15.48 -16.23
CA SER A 135 -4.49 15.48 -14.79
C SER A 135 -5.18 14.18 -14.42
N SER A 136 -4.66 13.48 -13.44
CA SER A 136 -5.22 12.22 -12.94
C SER A 136 -5.40 12.29 -11.44
N GLU A 137 -6.61 12.00 -11.00
CA GLU A 137 -6.93 11.82 -9.59
C GLU A 137 -7.36 10.37 -9.36
N SER A 138 -6.77 9.71 -8.36
CA SER A 138 -7.14 8.35 -8.02
C SER A 138 -7.32 8.18 -6.52
N ARG A 139 -8.32 7.39 -6.15
CA ARG A 139 -8.54 6.91 -4.79
C ARG A 139 -8.45 5.40 -4.78
N ASN A 140 -7.54 4.88 -3.99
CA ASN A 140 -7.33 3.46 -3.78
C ASN A 140 -7.75 3.10 -2.37
N ILE A 141 -8.64 2.12 -2.24
CA ILE A 141 -9.07 1.58 -0.95
C ILE A 141 -8.86 0.08 -1.02
N GLY A 142 -8.23 -0.49 -0.01
CA GLY A 142 -8.04 -1.92 0.00
C GLY A 142 -7.63 -2.47 1.34
N GLY A 143 -7.60 -3.78 1.40
CA GLY A 143 -7.18 -4.51 2.58
C GLY A 143 -6.71 -5.91 2.25
N VAL A 144 -5.90 -6.45 3.13
CA VAL A 144 -5.38 -7.81 3.09
C VAL A 144 -5.71 -8.46 4.42
N ALA A 145 -6.21 -9.69 4.38
CA ALA A 145 -6.38 -10.55 5.54
C ALA A 145 -5.47 -11.77 5.40
N LEU A 146 -4.84 -12.14 6.49
CA LEU A 146 -3.92 -13.27 6.59
C LEU A 146 -4.40 -14.19 7.71
N PHE A 147 -4.34 -15.48 7.48
CA PHE A 147 -4.66 -16.51 8.47
C PHE A 147 -3.61 -17.62 8.41
N GLY A 148 -3.17 -18.06 9.57
CA GLY A 148 -2.27 -19.21 9.71
C GLY A 148 -2.68 -20.05 10.90
N LEU A 149 -2.68 -21.36 10.72
CA LEU A 149 -2.93 -22.36 11.76
C LEU A 149 -1.82 -23.40 11.70
N THR A 150 -1.21 -23.67 12.85
CA THR A 150 -0.29 -24.78 13.03
C THR A 150 -0.74 -25.61 14.20
N LEU A 151 -0.88 -26.90 13.99
CA LEU A 151 -1.30 -27.87 15.00
C LEU A 151 -0.22 -28.97 15.11
N ASN A 152 0.22 -29.22 16.32
CA ASN A 152 1.10 -30.33 16.67
C ASN A 152 0.37 -31.27 17.64
N PRO A 153 -0.54 -32.13 17.14
CA PRO A 153 -1.33 -33.02 18.03
C PRO A 153 -0.44 -33.97 18.83
N THR A 154 0.66 -34.38 18.24
CA THR A 154 1.71 -35.20 18.85
C THR A 154 3.08 -34.69 18.44
N ASP A 155 4.15 -35.15 19.02
CA ASP A 155 5.53 -34.76 18.67
C ASP A 155 5.94 -35.20 17.23
N GLU A 156 5.18 -36.13 16.63
CA GLU A 156 5.44 -36.65 15.30
C GLU A 156 4.58 -36.00 14.19
N TRP A 157 3.50 -35.33 14.55
CA TRP A 157 2.54 -34.80 13.59
C TRP A 157 2.53 -33.27 13.59
N LEU A 158 2.78 -32.71 12.43
CA LEU A 158 2.65 -31.27 12.14
C LEU A 158 1.58 -31.06 11.06
N ILE A 159 0.53 -30.34 11.41
CA ILE A 159 -0.50 -29.90 10.48
C ILE A 159 -0.41 -28.39 10.37
N SER A 160 -0.16 -27.86 9.18
CA SER A 160 -0.17 -26.42 8.96
C SER A 160 -1.12 -26.04 7.83
N TYR A 161 -1.86 -24.96 8.07
CA TYR A 161 -2.75 -24.34 7.09
C TYR A 161 -2.50 -22.85 7.08
N SER A 162 -2.45 -22.25 5.89
CA SER A 162 -2.36 -20.80 5.75
C SER A 162 -3.21 -20.33 4.59
N GLY A 163 -3.81 -19.17 4.75
CA GLY A 163 -4.62 -18.52 3.74
C GLY A 163 -4.45 -17.02 3.76
N SER A 164 -4.68 -16.40 2.63
CA SER A 164 -4.71 -14.94 2.50
C SER A 164 -5.80 -14.56 1.53
N GLY A 165 -6.38 -13.38 1.74
CA GLY A 165 -7.33 -12.76 0.83
C GLY A 165 -7.08 -11.26 0.80
N ASP A 166 -7.28 -10.67 -0.37
CA ASP A 166 -7.20 -9.23 -0.56
C ASP A 166 -8.45 -8.71 -1.26
N LEU A 167 -8.80 -7.48 -0.92
CA LEU A 167 -9.85 -6.71 -1.57
C LEU A 167 -9.27 -5.35 -1.89
N SER A 168 -9.43 -4.92 -3.13
CA SER A 168 -9.03 -3.58 -3.54
C SER A 168 -10.06 -2.95 -4.46
N ARG A 169 -10.23 -1.64 -4.32
CA ARG A 169 -11.06 -0.83 -5.20
C ARG A 169 -10.35 0.46 -5.53
N THR A 170 -10.24 0.74 -6.82
CA THR A 170 -9.64 1.95 -7.35
C THR A 170 -10.72 2.76 -8.05
N TYR A 171 -10.80 4.03 -7.68
CA TYR A 171 -11.55 5.05 -8.42
C TYR A 171 -10.52 5.95 -9.10
N LYS A 172 -10.65 6.13 -10.40
CA LYS A 172 -9.74 6.96 -11.18
C LYS A 172 -10.56 7.95 -12.00
N HIS A 173 -10.14 9.20 -11.98
CA HIS A 173 -10.65 10.28 -12.81
C HIS A 173 -9.47 10.87 -13.57
N GLU A 174 -9.57 10.86 -14.90
CA GLU A 174 -8.54 11.40 -15.78
C GLU A 174 -9.16 12.50 -16.63
N ARG A 175 -8.39 13.58 -16.82
CA ARG A 175 -8.73 14.68 -17.68
C ARG A 175 -7.51 15.04 -18.52
N THR A 176 -7.73 15.09 -19.82
CA THR A 176 -6.71 15.52 -20.78
C THR A 176 -7.20 16.80 -21.45
N ASP A 177 -6.41 17.84 -21.39
CA ASP A 177 -6.65 19.10 -22.08
C ASP A 177 -5.56 19.26 -23.12
N ASP A 178 -5.94 19.29 -24.41
CA ASP A 178 -5.02 19.42 -25.55
C ASP A 178 -5.19 20.78 -26.19
N GLU A 179 -4.09 21.41 -26.57
CA GLU A 179 -4.06 22.69 -27.28
C GLU A 179 -3.14 22.59 -28.49
N VAL A 180 -3.67 22.92 -29.66
CA VAL A 180 -2.93 22.92 -30.94
C VAL A 180 -2.96 24.31 -31.53
N GLY A 181 -1.77 24.93 -31.72
CA GLY A 181 -1.67 26.23 -32.35
C GLY A 181 -2.42 27.39 -31.68
N GLY A 182 -2.69 27.28 -30.35
CA GLY A 182 -3.42 28.26 -29.57
C GLY A 182 -4.93 28.04 -29.52
N ALA A 183 -5.45 26.94 -30.06
CA ALA A 183 -6.87 26.55 -29.93
C ALA A 183 -6.99 25.34 -28.98
N THR A 184 -7.79 25.49 -27.91
CA THR A 184 -8.07 24.41 -26.97
C THR A 184 -9.02 23.39 -27.61
N VAL A 185 -8.64 22.13 -27.58
CA VAL A 185 -9.46 20.99 -28.00
C VAL A 185 -9.82 20.22 -26.73
N THR A 186 -11.07 20.28 -26.33
CA THR A 186 -11.62 19.56 -25.15
C THR A 186 -12.28 18.26 -25.58
#